data_b215de557655f0127f01adc5edb17102
#
_entry.id   b215de557655f0127f01adc5edb17102
#
_cell.length_a   1.000
_cell.length_b   1.000
_cell.length_c   1.000
_cell.angle_alpha   90.00
_cell.angle_beta   90.00
_cell.angle_gamma   90.00
#
_symmetry.space_group_name_H-M   'P 1'
#
loop_
_entity.id
_entity.type
_entity.pdbx_description
1 polymer ?
#
loop_
_entity_poly.entity_id
_entity_poly.type
_entity_poly.pdbx_seq_one_letter_code
_entity_poly.pdbx_strand_id
1 'polypeptide(L)'
;MNTMVAKVDPNPYELADTAAEFLLHTARTQCPTHAINGVDAAIVLGSGWRDAADSFARSGAEHLTTIPMSDIPGCVTPTAQGHGGQVRLYSVARDADAQPPQIVAVCLGRIHAYEGYRDNELWRTTHMVRTMAACGARTVVLTNAAGGLAEGMRVGEPVLISDHINFTARTPLVGARFVDLTDAYSPRLRALANDVASRAGSTASTGTAALREAVYAMMPGPQYETPAEIAMLRTLGAGLVGMSTVYETIAAREAGMEVLGISLVTNLAAGISGQPLNHEEVLEAGAQAAEMMGSLLAQVVRKL
;
A
#
# COMPACT_ATOMS: atom_id res chain seq x y z
N MET A 1 -43.42 -2.90 21.02
CA MET A 1 -42.32 -3.85 20.77
C MET A 1 -41.62 -3.43 19.49
N ASN A 2 -40.55 -2.63 19.59
CA ASN A 2 -39.74 -2.26 18.44
C ASN A 2 -38.80 -3.43 18.16
N THR A 3 -39.13 -4.25 17.18
CA THR A 3 -38.20 -5.22 16.63
C THR A 3 -37.02 -4.44 16.01
N MET A 4 -35.91 -4.33 16.72
CA MET A 4 -34.63 -3.98 16.11
C MET A 4 -34.35 -5.03 15.02
N VAL A 5 -34.61 -4.68 13.78
CA VAL A 5 -34.04 -5.43 12.65
C VAL A 5 -32.54 -5.29 12.78
N ALA A 6 -31.86 -6.36 13.14
CA ALA A 6 -30.39 -6.38 13.14
C ALA A 6 -29.95 -5.94 11.73
N LYS A 7 -29.24 -4.82 11.64
CA LYS A 7 -28.58 -4.44 10.39
C LYS A 7 -27.62 -5.60 10.06
N VAL A 8 -27.93 -6.33 9.02
CA VAL A 8 -27.00 -7.32 8.47
C VAL A 8 -25.80 -6.54 7.96
N ASP A 9 -24.63 -6.80 8.50
CA ASP A 9 -23.40 -6.18 8.01
C ASP A 9 -23.26 -6.54 6.52
N PRO A 10 -22.89 -5.60 5.65
CA PRO A 10 -22.74 -5.87 4.23
C PRO A 10 -21.66 -6.93 4.02
N ASN A 11 -21.89 -7.84 3.10
CA ASN A 11 -20.87 -8.78 2.65
C ASN A 11 -19.73 -8.00 1.97
N PRO A 12 -18.52 -7.97 2.53
CA PRO A 12 -17.43 -7.14 1.99
C PRO A 12 -16.98 -7.56 0.59
N TYR A 13 -17.23 -8.79 0.19
CA TYR A 13 -16.89 -9.31 -1.13
C TYR A 13 -17.85 -8.78 -2.20
N GLU A 14 -19.15 -8.95 -1.99
CA GLU A 14 -20.19 -8.40 -2.88
C GLU A 14 -20.11 -6.86 -2.98
N LEU A 15 -19.76 -6.21 -1.88
CA LEU A 15 -19.57 -4.76 -1.87
C LEU A 15 -18.34 -4.35 -2.69
N ALA A 16 -17.28 -5.16 -2.69
CA ALA A 16 -16.11 -4.93 -3.53
C ALA A 16 -16.42 -5.12 -5.03
N ASP A 17 -17.26 -6.08 -5.39
CA ASP A 17 -17.73 -6.27 -6.76
C ASP A 17 -18.55 -5.06 -7.23
N THR A 18 -19.48 -4.57 -6.39
CA THR A 18 -20.27 -3.36 -6.67
C THR A 18 -19.36 -2.12 -6.83
N ALA A 19 -18.35 -2.00 -5.99
CA ALA A 19 -17.38 -0.91 -6.07
C ALA A 19 -16.54 -0.98 -7.36
N ALA A 20 -16.15 -2.18 -7.77
CA ALA A 20 -15.41 -2.41 -9.01
C ALA A 20 -16.24 -2.05 -10.26
N GLU A 21 -17.50 -2.49 -10.29
CA GLU A 21 -18.43 -2.11 -11.38
C GLU A 21 -18.59 -0.60 -11.49
N PHE A 22 -18.79 0.09 -10.36
CA PHE A 22 -18.88 1.55 -10.31
C PHE A 22 -17.61 2.22 -10.85
N LEU A 23 -16.44 1.78 -10.36
CA LEU A 23 -15.13 2.35 -10.74
C LEU A 23 -14.88 2.18 -12.25
N LEU A 24 -15.06 0.98 -12.77
CA LEU A 24 -14.85 0.68 -14.19
C LEU A 24 -15.88 1.39 -15.08
N HIS A 25 -17.15 1.48 -14.67
CA HIS A 25 -18.19 2.23 -15.40
C HIS A 25 -17.82 3.71 -15.47
N THR A 26 -17.45 4.31 -14.34
CA THR A 26 -17.05 5.73 -14.26
C THR A 26 -15.84 6.00 -15.15
N ALA A 27 -14.82 5.15 -15.08
CA ALA A 27 -13.62 5.28 -15.89
C ALA A 27 -13.92 5.21 -17.39
N ARG A 28 -14.72 4.25 -17.85
CA ARG A 28 -15.15 4.14 -19.26
C ARG A 28 -15.94 5.34 -19.73
N THR A 29 -16.81 5.87 -18.88
CA THR A 29 -17.64 7.04 -19.20
C THR A 29 -16.79 8.31 -19.35
N GLN A 30 -15.79 8.48 -18.48
CA GLN A 30 -14.92 9.65 -18.49
C GLN A 30 -13.80 9.56 -19.54
N CYS A 31 -13.42 8.35 -19.96
CA CYS A 31 -12.34 8.11 -20.91
C CYS A 31 -12.80 7.22 -22.09
N PRO A 32 -13.77 7.66 -22.92
CA PRO A 32 -14.38 6.82 -23.94
C PRO A 32 -13.41 6.41 -25.08
N THR A 33 -12.28 7.08 -25.20
CA THR A 33 -11.23 6.77 -26.19
C THR A 33 -10.29 5.65 -25.75
N HIS A 34 -10.35 5.23 -24.48
CA HIS A 34 -9.51 4.17 -23.95
C HIS A 34 -10.30 2.88 -23.70
N ALA A 35 -9.71 1.75 -24.09
CA ALA A 35 -10.29 0.44 -23.83
C ALA A 35 -10.01 -0.01 -22.39
N ILE A 36 -10.79 0.49 -21.42
CA ILE A 36 -10.66 0.14 -20.01
C ILE A 36 -11.50 -1.11 -19.71
N ASN A 37 -10.89 -2.29 -19.87
CA ASN A 37 -11.55 -3.57 -19.58
C ASN A 37 -11.42 -4.00 -18.11
N GLY A 38 -10.40 -3.51 -17.43
CA GLY A 38 -10.09 -3.79 -16.03
C GLY A 38 -8.93 -2.94 -15.54
N VAL A 39 -8.40 -3.28 -14.39
CA VAL A 39 -7.16 -2.75 -13.81
C VAL A 39 -6.13 -3.87 -13.81
N ASP A 40 -4.95 -3.63 -14.35
CA ASP A 40 -3.86 -4.63 -14.40
C ASP A 40 -3.07 -4.68 -13.10
N ALA A 41 -2.78 -3.51 -12.53
CA ALA A 41 -2.06 -3.37 -11.29
C ALA A 41 -2.60 -2.22 -10.43
N ALA A 42 -2.49 -2.35 -9.12
CA ALA A 42 -2.85 -1.31 -8.17
C ALA A 42 -1.64 -0.87 -7.34
N ILE A 43 -1.58 0.41 -7.00
CA ILE A 43 -0.61 0.99 -6.07
C ILE A 43 -1.40 1.65 -4.95
N VAL A 44 -1.10 1.30 -3.69
CA VAL A 44 -1.67 1.98 -2.52
C VAL A 44 -0.57 2.84 -1.89
N LEU A 45 -0.76 4.15 -1.95
CA LEU A 45 0.17 5.11 -1.39
C LEU A 45 -0.15 5.39 0.08
N GLY A 46 0.84 5.18 0.95
CA GLY A 46 0.74 5.44 2.37
C GLY A 46 1.07 6.89 2.78
N SER A 47 1.16 7.13 4.08
CA SER A 47 1.60 8.42 4.64
C SER A 47 2.96 8.83 4.08
N GLY A 48 3.11 10.10 3.73
CA GLY A 48 4.34 10.64 3.13
C GLY A 48 4.54 10.31 1.64
N TRP A 49 3.66 9.51 1.00
CA TRP A 49 3.83 9.10 -0.39
C TRP A 49 2.98 9.88 -1.41
N ARG A 50 2.19 10.84 -0.96
CA ARG A 50 1.25 11.58 -1.83
C ARG A 50 1.95 12.20 -3.04
N ASP A 51 3.08 12.85 -2.83
CA ASP A 51 3.82 13.56 -3.87
C ASP A 51 4.51 12.59 -4.86
N ALA A 52 4.72 11.33 -4.47
CA ALA A 52 5.20 10.28 -5.35
C ALA A 52 4.19 9.95 -6.48
N ALA A 53 2.88 10.19 -6.29
CA ALA A 53 1.88 10.03 -7.35
C ALA A 53 2.10 11.00 -8.51
N ASP A 54 2.50 12.23 -8.21
CA ASP A 54 2.76 13.23 -9.26
C ASP A 54 4.09 12.93 -9.97
N SER A 55 5.09 12.42 -9.27
CA SER A 55 6.32 11.91 -9.87
C SER A 55 6.08 10.68 -10.75
N PHE A 56 5.22 9.76 -10.30
CA PHE A 56 4.77 8.62 -11.10
C PHE A 56 4.15 9.09 -12.43
N ALA A 57 3.25 10.07 -12.37
CA ALA A 57 2.64 10.64 -13.56
C ALA A 57 3.68 11.27 -14.51
N ARG A 58 4.62 12.06 -13.99
CA ARG A 58 5.70 12.67 -14.78
C ARG A 58 6.65 11.65 -15.44
N SER A 59 6.70 10.43 -14.93
CA SER A 59 7.50 9.34 -15.50
C SER A 59 6.92 8.71 -16.76
N GLY A 60 5.92 9.35 -17.43
CA GLY A 60 5.34 8.94 -18.71
C GLY A 60 4.10 8.06 -18.57
N ALA A 61 3.42 8.09 -17.43
CA ALA A 61 2.09 7.53 -17.27
C ALA A 61 1.05 8.57 -17.73
N GLU A 62 0.16 8.17 -18.65
CA GLU A 62 -0.95 9.01 -19.08
C GLU A 62 -2.06 8.99 -18.02
N HIS A 63 -2.38 10.14 -17.44
CA HIS A 63 -3.49 10.24 -16.49
C HIS A 63 -4.83 10.14 -17.25
N LEU A 64 -5.66 9.19 -16.85
CA LEU A 64 -6.98 8.95 -17.46
C LEU A 64 -8.07 9.68 -16.68
N THR A 65 -8.23 9.35 -15.39
CA THR A 65 -9.29 9.92 -14.56
C THR A 65 -8.92 9.90 -13.08
N THR A 66 -9.64 10.72 -12.30
CA THR A 66 -9.56 10.76 -10.84
C THR A 66 -10.95 10.56 -10.25
N ILE A 67 -11.12 9.58 -9.38
CA ILE A 67 -12.37 9.23 -8.73
C ILE A 67 -12.20 9.41 -7.22
N PRO A 68 -13.01 10.26 -6.54
CA PRO A 68 -12.99 10.36 -5.09
C PRO A 68 -13.34 9.03 -4.43
N MET A 69 -12.61 8.64 -3.38
CA MET A 69 -12.93 7.41 -2.64
C MET A 69 -14.34 7.47 -2.02
N SER A 70 -14.82 8.67 -1.64
CA SER A 70 -16.17 8.88 -1.12
C SER A 70 -17.28 8.47 -2.08
N ASP A 71 -17.02 8.47 -3.38
CA ASP A 71 -18.01 8.16 -4.41
C ASP A 71 -18.07 6.64 -4.69
N ILE A 72 -17.01 5.92 -4.32
CA ILE A 72 -16.90 4.47 -4.53
C ILE A 72 -17.73 3.73 -3.47
N PRO A 73 -18.69 2.87 -3.86
CA PRO A 73 -19.52 2.13 -2.92
C PRO A 73 -18.71 1.40 -1.84
N GLY A 74 -19.08 1.57 -0.57
CA GLY A 74 -18.42 0.95 0.58
C GLY A 74 -17.08 1.54 0.99
N CYS A 75 -16.49 2.43 0.20
CA CYS A 75 -15.31 3.17 0.61
C CYS A 75 -15.66 4.26 1.62
N VAL A 76 -14.70 4.54 2.48
CA VAL A 76 -14.72 5.67 3.40
C VAL A 76 -13.53 6.56 3.11
N THR A 77 -13.67 7.84 3.37
CA THR A 77 -12.56 8.79 3.20
C THR A 77 -11.57 8.61 4.35
N PRO A 78 -10.26 8.47 4.08
CA PRO A 78 -9.25 8.43 5.11
C PRO A 78 -9.28 9.69 5.98
N THR A 79 -9.14 9.54 7.29
CA THR A 79 -9.06 10.65 8.24
C THR A 79 -7.62 10.98 8.64
N ALA A 80 -6.69 10.08 8.37
CA ALA A 80 -5.29 10.30 8.65
C ALA A 80 -4.70 11.40 7.75
N GLN A 81 -3.94 12.31 8.36
CA GLN A 81 -3.29 13.41 7.65
C GLN A 81 -2.33 12.89 6.57
N GLY A 82 -2.30 13.54 5.40
CA GLY A 82 -1.44 13.15 4.27
C GLY A 82 -2.08 12.17 3.29
N HIS A 83 -3.30 11.67 3.56
CA HIS A 83 -4.05 10.81 2.65
C HIS A 83 -4.99 11.62 1.76
N GLY A 84 -4.90 11.41 0.42
CA GLY A 84 -5.64 12.21 -0.58
C GLY A 84 -7.08 11.79 -0.82
N GLY A 85 -7.48 10.59 -0.37
CA GLY A 85 -8.86 10.09 -0.51
C GLY A 85 -9.35 9.96 -1.97
N GLN A 86 -8.47 9.61 -2.90
CA GLN A 86 -8.75 9.52 -4.33
C GLN A 86 -8.13 8.27 -4.94
N VAL A 87 -8.75 7.78 -6.02
CA VAL A 87 -8.16 6.80 -6.93
C VAL A 87 -7.90 7.49 -8.25
N ARG A 88 -6.65 7.43 -8.74
CA ARG A 88 -6.27 7.90 -10.07
C ARG A 88 -6.00 6.70 -10.97
N LEU A 89 -6.57 6.69 -12.16
CA LEU A 89 -6.27 5.69 -13.18
C LEU A 89 -5.28 6.26 -14.19
N TYR A 90 -4.33 5.43 -14.58
CA TYR A 90 -3.31 5.76 -15.56
C TYR A 90 -3.23 4.68 -16.63
N SER A 91 -2.95 5.09 -17.86
CA SER A 91 -2.46 4.24 -18.93
C SER A 91 -0.94 4.27 -18.91
N VAL A 92 -0.31 3.12 -18.75
CA VAL A 92 1.15 2.99 -18.60
C VAL A 92 1.68 2.05 -19.67
N ALA A 93 2.59 2.57 -20.51
CA ALA A 93 3.27 1.73 -21.50
C ALA A 93 4.11 0.64 -20.80
N ARG A 94 4.11 -0.56 -21.37
CA ARG A 94 4.99 -1.66 -20.93
C ARG A 94 6.36 -1.54 -21.57
N ASP A 95 7.40 -2.00 -20.89
CA ASP A 95 8.76 -2.07 -21.46
C ASP A 95 8.89 -3.16 -22.54
N ALA A 96 7.95 -4.11 -22.59
CA ALA A 96 7.94 -5.15 -23.61
C ALA A 96 7.31 -4.63 -24.91
N ASP A 97 8.06 -4.71 -26.00
CA ASP A 97 7.61 -4.31 -27.33
C ASP A 97 6.30 -5.01 -27.75
N ALA A 98 5.41 -4.24 -28.36
CA ALA A 98 4.13 -4.69 -28.94
C ALA A 98 3.03 -5.14 -27.93
N GLN A 99 3.18 -4.94 -26.62
CA GLN A 99 2.08 -5.15 -25.68
C GLN A 99 1.24 -3.88 -25.51
N PRO A 100 -0.09 -4.01 -25.36
CA PRO A 100 -0.94 -2.86 -25.07
C PRO A 100 -0.57 -2.22 -23.73
N PRO A 101 -0.77 -0.90 -23.58
CA PRO A 101 -0.61 -0.25 -22.29
C PRO A 101 -1.46 -0.92 -21.22
N GLN A 102 -0.96 -0.94 -20.00
CA GLN A 102 -1.69 -1.44 -18.85
C GLN A 102 -2.45 -0.31 -18.14
N ILE A 103 -3.59 -0.66 -17.55
CA ILE A 103 -4.35 0.26 -16.71
C ILE A 103 -3.90 0.07 -15.26
N VAL A 104 -3.39 1.14 -14.68
CA VAL A 104 -2.86 1.17 -13.32
C VAL A 104 -3.71 2.07 -12.44
N ALA A 105 -4.18 1.53 -11.33
CA ALA A 105 -4.89 2.31 -10.31
C ALA A 105 -3.91 2.76 -9.22
N VAL A 106 -3.84 4.05 -8.96
CA VAL A 106 -3.07 4.64 -7.86
C VAL A 106 -4.04 5.17 -6.81
N CYS A 107 -4.10 4.48 -5.66
CA CYS A 107 -4.94 4.85 -4.52
C CYS A 107 -4.15 5.81 -3.63
N LEU A 108 -4.58 7.08 -3.55
CA LEU A 108 -3.93 8.13 -2.77
C LEU A 108 -4.42 8.08 -1.32
N GLY A 109 -3.90 7.13 -0.59
CA GLY A 109 -4.22 6.91 0.81
C GLY A 109 -4.87 5.55 1.09
N ARG A 110 -5.03 5.27 2.37
CA ARG A 110 -5.64 4.06 2.92
C ARG A 110 -6.36 4.36 4.22
N ILE A 111 -7.18 3.41 4.64
CA ILE A 111 -7.87 3.41 5.93
C ILE A 111 -7.05 2.60 6.92
N HIS A 112 -6.88 3.10 8.14
CA HIS A 112 -6.17 2.41 9.22
C HIS A 112 -7.13 1.84 10.26
N ALA A 113 -6.72 0.77 10.92
CA ALA A 113 -7.52 0.15 11.97
C ALA A 113 -7.81 1.09 13.16
N TYR A 114 -6.90 2.02 13.46
CA TYR A 114 -7.06 3.00 14.53
C TYR A 114 -8.08 4.11 14.20
N GLU A 115 -8.61 4.19 12.98
CA GLU A 115 -9.66 5.15 12.61
C GLU A 115 -11.06 4.80 13.17
N GLY A 116 -11.11 3.87 14.15
CA GLY A 116 -12.31 3.64 14.97
C GLY A 116 -13.15 2.42 14.55
N TYR A 117 -12.60 1.50 13.77
CA TYR A 117 -13.32 0.33 13.32
C TYR A 117 -13.33 -0.81 14.36
N ARG A 118 -14.52 -1.40 14.56
CA ARG A 118 -14.71 -2.61 15.36
C ARG A 118 -14.13 -3.82 14.62
N ASP A 119 -14.01 -4.95 15.33
CA ASP A 119 -13.45 -6.17 14.73
C ASP A 119 -14.24 -6.66 13.51
N ASN A 120 -15.56 -6.59 13.55
CA ASN A 120 -16.42 -6.94 12.42
C ASN A 120 -16.40 -5.92 11.27
N GLU A 121 -15.74 -4.80 11.42
CA GLU A 121 -15.62 -3.74 10.41
C GLU A 121 -14.18 -3.60 9.86
N LEU A 122 -13.23 -4.41 10.32
CA LEU A 122 -11.84 -4.35 9.85
C LEU A 122 -11.70 -4.56 8.34
N TRP A 123 -12.67 -5.25 7.72
CA TRP A 123 -12.73 -5.38 6.27
C TRP A 123 -12.72 -4.03 5.52
N ARG A 124 -13.16 -2.94 6.16
CA ARG A 124 -13.13 -1.59 5.58
C ARG A 124 -11.72 -1.12 5.28
N THR A 125 -10.75 -1.51 6.10
CA THR A 125 -9.32 -1.17 5.89
C THR A 125 -8.74 -1.80 4.63
N THR A 126 -9.38 -2.85 4.11
CA THR A 126 -8.94 -3.63 2.95
C THR A 126 -9.90 -3.54 1.77
N HIS A 127 -11.01 -2.78 1.91
CA HIS A 127 -12.04 -2.72 0.90
C HIS A 127 -11.50 -2.24 -0.45
N MET A 128 -10.61 -1.24 -0.46
CA MET A 128 -9.99 -0.74 -1.69
C MET A 128 -9.15 -1.83 -2.39
N VAL A 129 -8.37 -2.60 -1.64
CA VAL A 129 -7.56 -3.71 -2.22
C VAL A 129 -8.47 -4.78 -2.83
N ARG A 130 -9.57 -5.14 -2.16
CA ARG A 130 -10.58 -6.07 -2.72
C ARG A 130 -11.26 -5.51 -3.96
N THR A 131 -11.59 -4.20 -3.96
CA THR A 131 -12.13 -3.51 -5.14
C THR A 131 -11.15 -3.58 -6.31
N MET A 132 -9.86 -3.36 -6.09
CA MET A 132 -8.86 -3.48 -7.15
C MET A 132 -8.74 -4.92 -7.69
N ALA A 133 -8.80 -5.92 -6.81
CA ALA A 133 -8.84 -7.32 -7.23
C ALA A 133 -10.10 -7.63 -8.06
N ALA A 134 -11.27 -7.14 -7.66
CA ALA A 134 -12.52 -7.28 -8.41
C ALA A 134 -12.49 -6.53 -9.76
N CYS A 135 -11.72 -5.42 -9.86
CA CYS A 135 -11.43 -4.77 -11.14
C CYS A 135 -10.49 -5.59 -12.04
N GLY A 136 -9.93 -6.71 -11.58
CA GLY A 136 -9.04 -7.58 -12.34
C GLY A 136 -7.55 -7.43 -12.02
N ALA A 137 -7.17 -6.57 -11.08
CA ALA A 137 -5.77 -6.37 -10.72
C ALA A 137 -5.15 -7.67 -10.16
N ARG A 138 -4.02 -8.08 -10.73
CA ARG A 138 -3.28 -9.27 -10.31
C ARG A 138 -2.09 -8.95 -9.43
N THR A 139 -1.68 -7.70 -9.42
CA THR A 139 -0.55 -7.20 -8.63
C THR A 139 -0.97 -5.98 -7.84
N VAL A 140 -0.56 -5.93 -6.57
CA VAL A 140 -0.68 -4.72 -5.76
C VAL A 140 0.68 -4.33 -5.18
N VAL A 141 1.02 -3.05 -5.32
CA VAL A 141 2.17 -2.43 -4.66
C VAL A 141 1.65 -1.67 -3.44
N LEU A 142 2.03 -2.10 -2.26
CA LEU A 142 1.66 -1.48 -1.00
C LEU A 142 2.83 -0.66 -0.48
N THR A 143 2.64 0.64 -0.33
CA THR A 143 3.68 1.52 0.23
C THR A 143 3.27 2.03 1.59
N ASN A 144 4.23 2.30 2.46
CA ASN A 144 3.99 2.86 3.78
C ASN A 144 5.17 3.70 4.27
N ALA A 145 4.93 4.50 5.30
CA ALA A 145 5.95 5.03 6.18
C ALA A 145 6.21 4.02 7.30
N ALA A 146 7.46 3.84 7.68
CA ALA A 146 7.84 2.91 8.74
C ALA A 146 8.95 3.47 9.62
N GLY A 147 8.93 3.10 10.89
CA GLY A 147 10.07 3.23 11.80
C GLY A 147 11.12 2.15 11.47
N GLY A 148 12.36 2.55 11.26
CA GLY A 148 13.48 1.64 11.06
C GLY A 148 14.00 1.09 12.38
N LEU A 149 14.07 -0.26 12.53
CA LEU A 149 14.58 -0.95 13.71
C LEU A 149 15.93 -1.59 13.48
N ALA A 150 16.22 -2.02 12.26
CA ALA A 150 17.45 -2.74 11.96
C ALA A 150 18.66 -1.80 11.99
N GLU A 151 19.80 -2.35 12.41
CA GLU A 151 21.05 -1.60 12.48
C GLU A 151 21.46 -1.04 11.12
N GLY A 152 21.93 0.20 11.10
CA GLY A 152 22.38 0.90 9.90
C GLY A 152 21.28 1.37 8.96
N MET A 153 19.98 1.25 9.32
CA MET A 153 18.90 1.90 8.59
C MET A 153 18.97 3.43 8.70
N ARG A 154 18.56 4.12 7.66
CA ARG A 154 18.60 5.57 7.55
C ARG A 154 17.24 6.14 7.16
N VAL A 155 16.91 7.31 7.67
CA VAL A 155 15.74 8.08 7.21
C VAL A 155 15.87 8.39 5.72
N GLY A 156 14.78 8.21 4.97
CA GLY A 156 14.74 8.31 3.52
C GLY A 156 15.12 7.03 2.77
N GLU A 157 15.47 5.95 3.49
CA GLU A 157 15.82 4.65 2.87
C GLU A 157 14.56 3.88 2.46
N PRO A 158 14.40 3.48 1.17
CA PRO A 158 13.38 2.51 0.76
C PRO A 158 13.82 1.09 1.14
N VAL A 159 12.89 0.35 1.72
CA VAL A 159 13.12 -1.03 2.18
C VAL A 159 12.01 -1.94 1.65
N LEU A 160 12.36 -3.06 1.03
CA LEU A 160 11.40 -4.06 0.60
C LEU A 160 10.92 -4.89 1.80
N ILE A 161 9.62 -5.08 1.90
CA ILE A 161 9.05 -5.97 2.91
C ILE A 161 9.21 -7.41 2.41
N SER A 162 9.97 -8.22 3.14
CA SER A 162 10.16 -9.64 2.82
C SER A 162 9.15 -10.54 3.49
N ASP A 163 8.67 -10.16 4.67
CA ASP A 163 7.69 -10.86 5.49
C ASP A 163 7.07 -9.91 6.52
N HIS A 164 6.08 -10.37 7.30
CA HIS A 164 5.51 -9.54 8.35
C HIS A 164 5.21 -10.29 9.65
N ILE A 165 5.12 -9.51 10.73
CA ILE A 165 4.58 -9.94 12.02
C ILE A 165 3.29 -9.15 12.28
N ASN A 166 2.15 -9.83 12.33
CA ASN A 166 0.88 -9.22 12.70
C ASN A 166 0.72 -9.16 14.23
N PHE A 167 1.14 -8.06 14.83
CA PHE A 167 1.06 -7.86 16.29
C PHE A 167 -0.30 -7.36 16.75
N THR A 168 -1.27 -7.20 15.85
CA THR A 168 -2.62 -6.74 16.21
C THR A 168 -3.50 -7.85 16.76
N ALA A 169 -3.13 -9.12 16.56
CA ALA A 169 -3.92 -10.31 16.87
C ALA A 169 -5.32 -10.30 16.20
N ARG A 170 -5.50 -9.56 15.09
CA ARG A 170 -6.75 -9.38 14.35
C ARG A 170 -6.56 -9.74 12.88
N THR A 171 -7.67 -10.02 12.19
CA THR A 171 -7.68 -10.31 10.75
C THR A 171 -8.76 -9.51 10.03
N PRO A 172 -8.53 -9.07 8.78
CA PRO A 172 -9.54 -8.42 7.96
C PRO A 172 -10.46 -9.42 7.23
N LEU A 173 -10.18 -10.72 7.36
CA LEU A 173 -10.95 -11.78 6.70
C LEU A 173 -12.31 -11.96 7.41
N VAL A 174 -13.33 -12.26 6.62
CA VAL A 174 -14.68 -12.54 7.10
C VAL A 174 -15.07 -13.96 6.73
N GLY A 175 -15.47 -14.75 7.73
CA GLY A 175 -15.81 -16.17 7.57
C GLY A 175 -14.59 -17.09 7.64
N ALA A 176 -14.81 -18.39 7.39
CA ALA A 176 -13.78 -19.44 7.45
C ALA A 176 -12.96 -19.45 6.14
N ARG A 177 -12.06 -18.51 5.99
CA ARG A 177 -11.17 -18.39 4.85
C ARG A 177 -9.72 -18.62 5.27
N PHE A 178 -9.12 -19.65 4.69
CA PHE A 178 -7.76 -20.05 5.00
C PHE A 178 -6.86 -19.62 3.84
N VAL A 179 -5.90 -18.74 4.13
CA VAL A 179 -5.02 -18.12 3.15
C VAL A 179 -3.59 -18.51 3.45
N ASP A 180 -2.87 -19.02 2.46
CA ASP A 180 -1.44 -19.26 2.57
C ASP A 180 -0.68 -17.95 2.44
N LEU A 181 0.12 -17.64 3.45
CA LEU A 181 0.95 -16.43 3.54
C LEU A 181 2.45 -16.75 3.53
N THR A 182 2.85 -17.99 3.18
CA THR A 182 4.26 -18.39 3.13
C THR A 182 5.08 -17.44 2.25
N ASP A 183 4.55 -17.09 1.07
CA ASP A 183 5.12 -16.08 0.17
C ASP A 183 4.19 -14.85 0.11
N ALA A 184 3.87 -14.27 1.26
CA ALA A 184 2.94 -13.14 1.35
C ALA A 184 3.40 -11.96 0.48
N TYR A 185 4.70 -11.71 0.42
CA TYR A 185 5.34 -10.70 -0.44
C TYR A 185 6.13 -11.42 -1.54
N SER A 186 5.71 -11.24 -2.79
CA SER A 186 6.23 -11.97 -3.94
C SER A 186 7.75 -11.86 -4.09
N PRO A 187 8.50 -12.98 -4.06
CA PRO A 187 9.94 -12.97 -4.32
C PRO A 187 10.27 -12.44 -5.71
N ARG A 188 9.41 -12.74 -6.71
CA ARG A 188 9.55 -12.24 -8.08
C ARG A 188 9.48 -10.72 -8.13
N LEU A 189 8.51 -10.11 -7.45
CA LEU A 189 8.33 -8.65 -7.44
C LEU A 189 9.44 -7.95 -6.66
N ARG A 190 9.93 -8.54 -5.57
CA ARG A 190 11.08 -8.03 -4.82
C ARG A 190 12.35 -8.02 -5.67
N ALA A 191 12.61 -9.11 -6.39
CA ALA A 191 13.73 -9.20 -7.31
C ALA A 191 13.61 -8.16 -8.44
N LEU A 192 12.40 -7.97 -9.00
CA LEU A 192 12.13 -6.94 -10.00
C LEU A 192 12.41 -5.53 -9.48
N ALA A 193 11.92 -5.19 -8.28
CA ALA A 193 12.16 -3.88 -7.66
C ALA A 193 13.66 -3.64 -7.40
N ASN A 194 14.39 -4.67 -6.99
CA ASN A 194 15.84 -4.60 -6.82
C ASN A 194 16.59 -4.38 -8.14
N ASP A 195 16.20 -5.07 -9.22
CA ASP A 195 16.79 -4.85 -10.56
C ASP A 195 16.57 -3.41 -11.03
N VAL A 196 15.34 -2.91 -10.89
CA VAL A 196 14.98 -1.52 -11.24
C VAL A 196 15.81 -0.51 -10.44
N ALA A 197 15.89 -0.65 -9.12
CA ALA A 197 16.62 0.26 -8.25
C ALA A 197 18.12 0.28 -8.57
N SER A 198 18.69 -0.89 -8.83
CA SER A 198 20.12 -1.04 -9.18
C SER A 198 20.47 -0.33 -10.48
N ARG A 199 19.60 -0.42 -11.50
CA ARG A 199 19.82 0.25 -12.81
C ARG A 199 19.63 1.76 -12.74
N ALA A 200 18.73 2.24 -11.90
CA ALA A 200 18.47 3.67 -11.73
C ALA A 200 19.59 4.41 -10.96
N GLY A 201 20.55 3.72 -10.39
CA GLY A 201 21.52 4.30 -9.46
C GLY A 201 20.86 4.88 -8.21
N SER A 202 19.63 4.49 -7.93
CA SER A 202 18.74 5.02 -6.87
C SER A 202 19.28 4.79 -5.45
N THR A 203 20.37 4.05 -5.33
CA THR A 203 21.01 3.67 -4.08
C THR A 203 22.11 4.64 -3.65
N ALA A 204 22.21 5.80 -4.33
CA ALA A 204 23.24 6.80 -4.05
C ALA A 204 23.28 7.29 -2.59
N SER A 205 22.16 7.20 -1.86
CA SER A 205 22.10 7.57 -0.44
C SER A 205 22.57 6.45 0.51
N THR A 206 22.52 5.18 0.08
CA THR A 206 22.85 4.02 0.93
C THR A 206 24.20 3.39 0.60
N GLY A 207 24.77 3.68 -0.58
CA GLY A 207 26.04 3.11 -1.04
C GLY A 207 25.96 1.62 -1.41
N THR A 208 24.76 1.04 -1.47
CA THR A 208 24.52 -0.34 -1.87
C THR A 208 23.78 -0.41 -3.20
N ALA A 209 24.11 -1.36 -4.05
CA ALA A 209 23.47 -1.53 -5.36
C ALA A 209 22.07 -2.16 -5.30
N ALA A 210 21.64 -2.66 -4.14
CA ALA A 210 20.35 -3.33 -3.94
C ALA A 210 19.57 -2.69 -2.79
N LEU A 211 18.24 -2.71 -2.90
CA LEU A 211 17.36 -2.32 -1.81
C LEU A 211 17.49 -3.33 -0.65
N ARG A 212 17.49 -2.83 0.57
CA ARG A 212 17.43 -3.68 1.77
C ARG A 212 16.08 -4.42 1.80
N GLU A 213 16.08 -5.62 2.36
CA GLU A 213 14.86 -6.36 2.70
C GLU A 213 14.74 -6.48 4.22
N ALA A 214 13.51 -6.40 4.74
CA ALA A 214 13.25 -6.56 6.16
C ALA A 214 11.85 -7.09 6.46
N VAL A 215 11.70 -7.68 7.66
CA VAL A 215 10.41 -8.08 8.22
C VAL A 215 9.70 -6.85 8.79
N TYR A 216 8.44 -6.65 8.41
CA TYR A 216 7.60 -5.54 8.88
C TYR A 216 6.70 -5.98 10.03
N ALA A 217 6.78 -5.33 11.19
CA ALA A 217 5.86 -5.52 12.30
C ALA A 217 4.69 -4.53 12.21
N MET A 218 3.45 -5.04 12.17
CA MET A 218 2.26 -4.20 12.27
C MET A 218 1.80 -4.10 13.72
N MET A 219 1.85 -2.88 14.26
CA MET A 219 1.28 -2.51 15.55
C MET A 219 -0.08 -1.83 15.37
N PRO A 220 -0.98 -1.87 16.36
CA PRO A 220 -2.32 -1.31 16.22
C PRO A 220 -2.34 0.23 16.10
N GLY A 221 -1.40 0.95 16.73
CA GLY A 221 -1.44 2.41 16.85
C GLY A 221 -2.67 2.92 17.61
N PRO A 222 -2.98 4.25 17.57
CA PRO A 222 -2.25 5.30 16.85
C PRO A 222 -0.98 5.82 17.56
N GLN A 223 -0.73 5.43 18.82
CA GLN A 223 0.49 5.79 19.52
C GLN A 223 1.72 5.10 18.91
N TYR A 224 2.86 5.79 18.93
CA TYR A 224 4.15 5.17 18.67
C TYR A 224 4.51 4.19 19.78
N GLU A 225 5.40 3.26 19.47
CA GLU A 225 5.88 2.22 20.37
C GLU A 225 6.77 2.82 21.46
N THR A 226 6.82 2.14 22.60
CA THR A 226 7.82 2.40 23.63
C THR A 226 9.18 1.79 23.26
N PRO A 227 10.31 2.26 23.83
CA PRO A 227 11.61 1.62 23.61
C PRO A 227 11.64 0.13 23.97
N ALA A 228 10.84 -0.31 24.96
CA ALA A 228 10.72 -1.72 25.35
C ALA A 228 10.01 -2.55 24.28
N GLU A 229 8.93 -2.02 23.69
CA GLU A 229 8.25 -2.65 22.55
C GLU A 229 9.17 -2.75 21.35
N ILE A 230 9.97 -1.71 21.04
CA ILE A 230 10.96 -1.75 19.97
C ILE A 230 12.04 -2.82 20.23
N ALA A 231 12.53 -2.93 21.46
CA ALA A 231 13.49 -3.99 21.82
C ALA A 231 12.89 -5.39 21.65
N MET A 232 11.61 -5.57 22.02
CA MET A 232 10.87 -6.82 21.81
C MET A 232 10.75 -7.13 20.30
N LEU A 233 10.32 -6.17 19.48
CA LEU A 233 10.15 -6.38 18.03
C LEU A 233 11.48 -6.75 17.35
N ARG A 234 12.59 -6.11 17.72
CA ARG A 234 13.93 -6.47 17.24
C ARG A 234 14.31 -7.91 17.63
N THR A 235 14.00 -8.32 18.85
CA THR A 235 14.26 -9.70 19.31
C THR A 235 13.47 -10.73 18.50
N LEU A 236 12.26 -10.37 18.04
CA LEU A 236 11.42 -11.21 17.19
C LEU A 236 11.81 -11.16 15.71
N GLY A 237 12.82 -10.39 15.35
CA GLY A 237 13.35 -10.33 13.99
C GLY A 237 12.74 -9.23 13.10
N ALA A 238 11.92 -8.32 13.65
CA ALA A 238 11.43 -7.19 12.89
C ALA A 238 12.53 -6.17 12.59
N GLY A 239 12.61 -5.71 11.36
CA GLY A 239 13.47 -4.60 10.94
C GLY A 239 12.73 -3.30 10.68
N LEU A 240 11.40 -3.36 10.57
CA LEU A 240 10.50 -2.23 10.32
C LEU A 240 9.29 -2.32 11.25
N VAL A 241 8.73 -1.17 11.64
CA VAL A 241 7.47 -1.09 12.38
C VAL A 241 6.54 -0.03 11.79
N GLY A 242 5.24 -0.32 11.78
CA GLY A 242 4.21 0.62 11.38
C GLY A 242 2.81 0.11 11.70
N MET A 243 1.77 0.77 11.17
CA MET A 243 0.37 0.60 11.60
C MET A 243 -0.57 0.25 10.43
N SER A 244 -0.05 -0.29 9.32
CA SER A 244 -0.80 -0.54 8.08
C SER A 244 -0.28 -1.77 7.35
N THR A 245 -0.70 -1.95 6.08
CA THR A 245 -0.08 -2.86 5.08
C THR A 245 -0.39 -4.34 5.29
N VAL A 246 -0.30 -4.88 6.52
CA VAL A 246 -0.47 -6.32 6.77
C VAL A 246 -1.89 -6.78 6.46
N TYR A 247 -2.90 -6.03 6.86
CA TYR A 247 -4.29 -6.37 6.53
C TYR A 247 -4.54 -6.32 5.02
N GLU A 248 -3.98 -5.33 4.34
CA GLU A 248 -4.08 -5.20 2.88
C GLU A 248 -3.36 -6.37 2.19
N THR A 249 -2.20 -6.78 2.69
CA THR A 249 -1.46 -7.96 2.21
C THR A 249 -2.30 -9.24 2.38
N ILE A 250 -2.91 -9.46 3.55
CA ILE A 250 -3.77 -10.62 3.80
C ILE A 250 -4.95 -10.64 2.82
N ALA A 251 -5.63 -9.50 2.62
CA ALA A 251 -6.76 -9.40 1.69
C ALA A 251 -6.34 -9.56 0.23
N ALA A 252 -5.19 -9.04 -0.17
CA ALA A 252 -4.63 -9.20 -1.51
C ALA A 252 -4.31 -10.68 -1.79
N ARG A 253 -3.66 -11.35 -0.85
CA ARG A 253 -3.36 -12.80 -0.96
C ARG A 253 -4.61 -13.65 -0.99
N GLU A 254 -5.63 -13.31 -0.20
CA GLU A 254 -6.94 -13.94 -0.27
C GLU A 254 -7.58 -13.83 -1.66
N ALA A 255 -7.44 -12.67 -2.29
CA ALA A 255 -7.94 -12.40 -3.64
C ALA A 255 -7.01 -12.94 -4.76
N GLY A 256 -5.93 -13.65 -4.43
CA GLY A 256 -5.00 -14.25 -5.39
C GLY A 256 -4.02 -13.25 -6.04
N MET A 257 -3.87 -12.05 -5.50
CA MET A 257 -2.93 -11.06 -6.00
C MET A 257 -1.49 -11.36 -5.55
N GLU A 258 -0.50 -11.01 -6.39
CA GLU A 258 0.88 -10.84 -5.94
C GLU A 258 1.05 -9.49 -5.22
N VAL A 259 1.81 -9.49 -4.14
CA VAL A 259 2.04 -8.29 -3.34
C VAL A 259 3.52 -7.89 -3.36
N LEU A 260 3.78 -6.63 -3.63
CA LEU A 260 5.05 -5.96 -3.37
C LEU A 260 4.86 -4.95 -2.24
N GLY A 261 5.55 -5.12 -1.13
CA GLY A 261 5.58 -4.16 -0.02
C GLY A 261 6.84 -3.30 -0.08
N ILE A 262 6.69 -1.98 -0.03
CA ILE A 262 7.81 -1.03 0.04
C ILE A 262 7.57 -0.07 1.20
N SER A 263 8.46 -0.10 2.18
CA SER A 263 8.49 0.87 3.27
C SER A 263 9.47 1.99 2.96
N LEU A 264 9.09 3.22 3.23
CA LEU A 264 10.04 4.32 3.38
C LEU A 264 10.36 4.46 4.88
N VAL A 265 11.62 4.36 5.25
CA VAL A 265 12.05 4.65 6.62
C VAL A 265 11.91 6.16 6.85
N THR A 266 10.89 6.57 7.59
CA THR A 266 10.61 7.99 7.83
C THR A 266 11.18 8.50 9.15
N ASN A 267 11.49 7.58 10.04
CA ASN A 267 12.12 7.84 11.33
C ASN A 267 12.84 6.56 11.81
N LEU A 268 13.80 6.70 12.69
CA LEU A 268 14.28 5.57 13.46
C LEU A 268 13.31 5.34 14.64
N ALA A 269 13.00 4.08 14.92
CA ALA A 269 12.01 3.73 15.94
C ALA A 269 12.39 4.23 17.34
N ALA A 270 11.41 4.26 18.25
CA ALA A 270 11.56 4.82 19.58
C ALA A 270 12.78 4.26 20.33
N GLY A 271 13.55 5.15 20.94
CA GLY A 271 14.75 4.81 21.71
C GLY A 271 16.01 4.55 20.88
N ILE A 272 15.94 4.57 19.53
CA ILE A 272 17.12 4.36 18.67
C ILE A 272 17.86 5.68 18.41
N SER A 273 17.13 6.74 18.02
CA SER A 273 17.72 8.06 17.74
C SER A 273 17.94 8.90 19.00
N GLY A 274 17.28 8.56 20.11
CA GLY A 274 17.25 9.39 21.32
C GLY A 274 16.41 10.66 21.20
N GLN A 275 15.68 10.84 20.09
CA GLN A 275 14.79 11.99 19.85
C GLN A 275 13.33 11.56 19.97
N PRO A 276 12.42 12.47 20.43
CA PRO A 276 10.98 12.22 20.36
C PRO A 276 10.53 12.02 18.91
N LEU A 277 9.50 11.17 18.72
CA LEU A 277 8.89 10.95 17.40
C LEU A 277 7.71 11.90 17.19
N ASN A 278 7.58 12.42 15.98
CA ASN A 278 6.41 13.21 15.56
C ASN A 278 5.98 12.87 14.13
N HIS A 279 4.73 13.19 13.80
CA HIS A 279 4.18 12.88 12.47
C HIS A 279 4.65 13.86 11.38
N GLU A 280 5.11 15.04 11.74
CA GLU A 280 5.61 16.04 10.78
C GLU A 280 6.89 15.53 10.11
N GLU A 281 7.81 14.91 10.86
CA GLU A 281 9.02 14.27 10.31
C GLU A 281 8.69 13.18 9.28
N VAL A 282 7.60 12.44 9.51
CA VAL A 282 7.13 11.42 8.55
C VAL A 282 6.73 12.05 7.22
N LEU A 283 6.02 13.17 7.25
CA LEU A 283 5.60 13.90 6.04
C LEU A 283 6.79 14.53 5.32
N GLU A 284 7.73 15.12 6.06
CA GLU A 284 8.95 15.72 5.50
C GLU A 284 9.83 14.68 4.81
N ALA A 285 10.10 13.56 5.46
CA ALA A 285 10.88 12.46 4.88
C ALA A 285 10.21 11.91 3.60
N GLY A 286 8.88 11.81 3.60
CA GLY A 286 8.10 11.41 2.44
C GLY A 286 8.25 12.39 1.28
N ALA A 287 8.13 13.70 1.53
CA ALA A 287 8.27 14.74 0.52
C ALA A 287 9.69 14.75 -0.10
N GLN A 288 10.73 14.57 0.72
CA GLN A 288 12.11 14.49 0.24
C GLN A 288 12.37 13.26 -0.65
N ALA A 289 11.71 12.14 -0.39
CA ALA A 289 11.87 10.90 -1.15
C ALA A 289 10.93 10.79 -2.36
N ALA A 290 9.97 11.70 -2.52
CA ALA A 290 8.84 11.58 -3.45
C ALA A 290 9.25 11.34 -4.91
N GLU A 291 10.27 12.05 -5.41
CA GLU A 291 10.73 11.91 -6.79
C GLU A 291 11.37 10.54 -7.04
N MET A 292 12.25 10.12 -6.15
CA MET A 292 12.90 8.81 -6.22
C MET A 292 11.86 7.69 -6.15
N MET A 293 10.93 7.79 -5.22
CA MET A 293 9.93 6.76 -5.00
C MET A 293 8.91 6.68 -6.14
N GLY A 294 8.46 7.81 -6.68
CA GLY A 294 7.56 7.85 -7.83
C GLY A 294 8.21 7.27 -9.08
N SER A 295 9.48 7.57 -9.32
CA SER A 295 10.26 6.98 -10.41
C SER A 295 10.44 5.46 -10.26
N LEU A 296 10.76 4.99 -9.05
CA LEU A 296 10.86 3.55 -8.75
C LEU A 296 9.54 2.82 -9.05
N LEU A 297 8.42 3.35 -8.55
CA LEU A 297 7.09 2.78 -8.79
C LEU A 297 6.75 2.71 -10.28
N ALA A 298 7.01 3.78 -11.03
CA ALA A 298 6.73 3.82 -12.47
C ALA A 298 7.55 2.79 -13.24
N GLN A 299 8.84 2.64 -12.92
CA GLN A 299 9.71 1.67 -13.58
C GLN A 299 9.35 0.22 -13.21
N VAL A 300 8.98 -0.05 -11.95
CA VAL A 300 8.50 -1.37 -11.52
C VAL A 300 7.24 -1.73 -12.29
N VAL A 301 6.27 -0.82 -12.35
CA VAL A 301 4.99 -1.07 -13.02
C VAL A 301 5.18 -1.37 -14.50
N ARG A 302 6.03 -0.63 -15.23
CA ARG A 302 6.29 -0.89 -16.66
C ARG A 302 6.78 -2.30 -16.97
N LYS A 303 7.33 -3.00 -15.96
CA LYS A 303 7.90 -4.34 -16.08
C LYS A 303 6.98 -5.46 -15.54
N LEU A 304 5.78 -5.08 -15.07
CA LEU A 304 4.75 -6.05 -14.68
C LEU A 304 4.08 -6.65 -15.92
#